data_16dce0d2fe238bfb4817e7f4712750e8
#
_entry.id   16dce0d2fe238bfb4817e7f4712750e8
#
_cell.length_a   1.000
_cell.length_b   1.000
_cell.length_c   1.000
_cell.angle_alpha   90.00
_cell.angle_beta   90.00
_cell.angle_gamma   90.00
#
_symmetry.space_group_name_H-M   'P 1'
#
loop_
_entity.id
_entity.type
_entity.pdbx_description
1 polymer ?
#
loop_
_entity_poly.entity_id
_entity_poly.type
_entity_poly.pdbx_seq_one_letter_code
_entity_poly.pdbx_strand_id
1 'polypeptide(L)'
;IESGGVLHHMDEPMAGWRVLVNLLKPGGLMKIGLYSELARHHIVEVRKEITALRVGTSEAEIRKFRKSLVESRDENHKRLTTSNDFFSLSTLRDLIFHVQEHRFTLPTIKNSLDELGLKFCGFENRVATSNFREFYSNKADFYDLKLWQQFEERNTRAFGGMYQFWCQKL
;
A
#
# COMPACT_ATOMS: atom_id res chain seq x y z
N ILE A 1 2.96 2.48 -19.24
CA ILE A 1 3.22 1.26 -18.43
C ILE A 1 2.27 1.29 -17.24
N GLU A 2 1.78 0.12 -16.82
CA GLU A 2 1.05 -0.06 -15.58
C GLU A 2 1.69 -1.18 -14.76
N SER A 3 1.96 -0.92 -13.47
CA SER A 3 2.50 -1.87 -12.49
C SER A 3 1.82 -1.68 -11.14
N GLY A 4 0.68 -2.34 -10.98
CA GLY A 4 -0.08 -2.34 -9.74
C GLY A 4 0.09 -3.66 -9.00
N GLY A 5 0.48 -3.63 -7.74
CA GLY A 5 0.58 -4.84 -6.92
C GLY A 5 1.78 -5.76 -7.22
N VAL A 6 2.84 -5.25 -7.85
CA VAL A 6 3.99 -6.08 -8.28
C VAL A 6 5.28 -5.67 -7.57
N LEU A 7 5.69 -4.43 -7.68
CA LEU A 7 7.02 -3.98 -7.23
C LEU A 7 7.27 -4.24 -5.74
N HIS A 8 6.27 -4.08 -4.91
CA HIS A 8 6.38 -4.26 -3.47
C HIS A 8 6.49 -5.73 -3.01
N HIS A 9 6.41 -6.69 -3.94
CA HIS A 9 6.66 -8.11 -3.70
C HIS A 9 8.03 -8.58 -4.21
N MET A 10 8.76 -7.72 -4.92
CA MET A 10 10.11 -8.03 -5.40
C MET A 10 11.13 -7.94 -4.27
N ASP A 11 12.24 -8.69 -4.37
CA ASP A 11 13.36 -8.58 -3.43
C ASP A 11 13.91 -7.14 -3.41
N GLU A 12 14.09 -6.56 -4.58
CA GLU A 12 14.60 -5.21 -4.81
C GLU A 12 13.58 -4.39 -5.62
N PRO A 13 12.58 -3.76 -4.96
CA PRO A 13 11.53 -2.99 -5.65
C PRO A 13 12.08 -1.89 -6.56
N MET A 14 13.14 -1.20 -6.12
CA MET A 14 13.75 -0.12 -6.87
C MET A 14 14.48 -0.61 -8.13
N ALA A 15 15.06 -1.80 -8.09
CA ALA A 15 15.65 -2.42 -9.28
C ALA A 15 14.57 -2.72 -10.34
N GLY A 16 13.46 -3.31 -9.92
CA GLY A 16 12.30 -3.55 -10.79
C GLY A 16 11.72 -2.26 -11.36
N TRP A 17 11.57 -1.23 -10.52
CA TRP A 17 11.04 0.06 -10.98
C TRP A 17 11.97 0.73 -12.00
N ARG A 18 13.29 0.65 -11.78
CA ARG A 18 14.30 1.16 -12.73
C ARG A 18 14.23 0.48 -14.09
N VAL A 19 13.98 -0.84 -14.13
CA VAL A 19 13.76 -1.57 -15.41
C VAL A 19 12.55 -0.99 -16.14
N LEU A 20 11.43 -0.77 -15.46
CA LEU A 20 10.23 -0.19 -16.07
C LEU A 20 10.48 1.22 -16.62
N VAL A 21 11.22 2.04 -15.86
CA VAL A 21 11.60 3.41 -16.29
C VAL A 21 12.49 3.39 -17.53
N ASN A 22 13.41 2.44 -17.63
CA ASN A 22 14.29 2.31 -18.80
C ASN A 22 13.51 1.94 -20.07
N LEU A 23 12.41 1.19 -19.93
CA LEU A 23 11.53 0.84 -21.05
C LEU A 23 10.57 2.01 -21.43
N LEU A 24 10.38 2.97 -20.56
CA LEU A 24 9.48 4.11 -20.79
C LEU A 24 10.19 5.17 -21.64
N LYS A 25 9.50 5.66 -22.68
CA LYS A 25 10.00 6.76 -23.51
C LYS A 25 10.02 8.06 -22.69
N PRO A 26 10.90 9.03 -22.98
CA PRO A 26 10.80 10.39 -22.45
C PRO A 26 9.39 10.96 -22.62
N GLY A 27 8.86 11.61 -21.60
CA GLY A 27 7.48 12.10 -21.57
C GLY A 27 6.41 11.00 -21.36
N GLY A 28 6.79 9.72 -21.36
CA GLY A 28 5.88 8.60 -21.18
C GLY A 28 5.27 8.56 -19.77
N LEU A 29 4.06 8.01 -19.67
CA LEU A 29 3.31 7.86 -18.41
C LEU A 29 3.40 6.45 -17.84
N MET A 30 3.48 6.38 -16.53
CA MET A 30 3.49 5.12 -15.77
C MET A 30 2.51 5.23 -14.60
N LYS A 31 1.67 4.20 -14.42
CA LYS A 31 0.82 4.01 -13.25
C LYS A 31 1.48 2.99 -12.32
N ILE A 32 1.65 3.36 -11.07
CA ILE A 32 2.29 2.53 -10.04
C ILE A 32 1.32 2.29 -8.90
N GLY A 33 1.30 1.04 -8.41
CA GLY A 33 0.60 0.64 -7.19
C GLY A 33 1.57 0.10 -6.15
N LEU A 34 1.69 0.76 -4.98
CA LEU A 34 2.58 0.38 -3.88
C LEU A 34 1.81 0.32 -2.57
N TYR A 35 2.13 -0.65 -1.71
CA TYR A 35 1.51 -0.74 -0.39
C TYR A 35 1.90 0.43 0.52
N SER A 36 0.88 1.04 1.15
CA SER A 36 1.07 2.08 2.17
C SER A 36 1.48 1.45 3.50
N GLU A 37 2.59 1.91 4.08
CA GLU A 37 3.03 1.49 5.41
C GLU A 37 2.00 1.85 6.48
N LEU A 38 1.47 3.08 6.43
CA LEU A 38 0.51 3.58 7.41
C LEU A 38 -0.83 2.86 7.31
N ALA A 39 -1.36 2.71 6.10
CA ALA A 39 -2.65 2.06 5.90
C ALA A 39 -2.63 0.56 6.19
N ARG A 40 -1.47 -0.11 6.04
CA ARG A 40 -1.31 -1.55 6.31
C ARG A 40 -0.76 -1.88 7.71
N HIS A 41 -0.60 -0.90 8.58
CA HIS A 41 -0.07 -1.10 9.93
C HIS A 41 -0.79 -2.23 10.68
N HIS A 42 -2.12 -2.30 10.62
CA HIS A 42 -2.92 -3.36 11.26
C HIS A 42 -2.55 -4.77 10.78
N ILE A 43 -2.19 -4.95 9.50
CA ILE A 43 -1.75 -6.24 8.95
C ILE A 43 -0.39 -6.62 9.52
N VAL A 44 0.51 -5.64 9.68
CA VAL A 44 1.83 -5.84 10.29
C VAL A 44 1.70 -6.32 11.73
N GLU A 45 0.81 -5.72 12.51
CA GLU A 45 0.59 -6.13 13.91
C GLU A 45 0.04 -7.55 13.98
N VAL A 46 -0.93 -7.91 13.14
CA VAL A 46 -1.44 -9.30 13.08
C VAL A 46 -0.35 -10.30 12.65
N ARG A 47 0.54 -9.92 11.73
CA ARG A 47 1.67 -10.78 11.33
C ARG A 47 2.67 -10.98 12.47
N LYS A 48 2.93 -9.95 13.29
CA LYS A 48 3.75 -10.08 14.50
C LYS A 48 3.11 -11.06 15.49
N GLU A 49 1.80 -10.98 15.67
CA GLU A 49 1.05 -11.91 16.54
C GLU A 49 1.13 -13.34 16.02
N ILE A 50 0.93 -13.57 14.71
CA ILE A 50 1.10 -14.89 14.07
C ILE A 50 2.47 -15.47 14.37
N THR A 51 3.52 -14.66 14.26
CA THR A 51 4.90 -15.07 14.53
C THR A 51 5.10 -15.39 16.02
N ALA A 52 4.61 -14.55 16.92
CA ALA A 52 4.72 -14.73 18.36
C ALA A 52 3.98 -15.98 18.85
N LEU A 53 2.80 -16.24 18.31
CA LEU A 53 1.97 -17.42 18.62
C LEU A 53 2.39 -18.68 17.84
N ARG A 54 3.35 -18.56 16.91
CA ARG A 54 3.81 -19.66 16.04
C ARG A 54 2.67 -20.33 15.28
N VAL A 55 1.73 -19.52 14.77
CA VAL A 55 0.61 -20.03 13.97
C VAL A 55 1.15 -20.60 12.67
N GLY A 56 0.85 -21.87 12.40
CA GLY A 56 1.26 -22.54 11.17
C GLY A 56 0.41 -22.15 9.95
N THR A 57 0.84 -22.62 8.78
CA THR A 57 0.22 -22.29 7.47
C THR A 57 -0.74 -23.35 6.95
N SER A 58 -1.03 -24.42 7.73
CA SER A 58 -2.05 -25.40 7.36
C SER A 58 -3.44 -24.78 7.36
N GLU A 59 -4.34 -25.32 6.54
CA GLU A 59 -5.72 -24.79 6.50
C GLU A 59 -6.42 -24.83 7.86
N ALA A 60 -6.18 -25.86 8.64
CA ALA A 60 -6.78 -26.02 9.98
C ALA A 60 -6.32 -24.90 10.93
N GLU A 61 -5.02 -24.59 10.93
CA GLU A 61 -4.45 -23.52 11.76
C GLU A 61 -4.93 -22.15 11.32
N ILE A 62 -4.96 -21.88 10.00
CA ILE A 62 -5.47 -20.61 9.46
C ILE A 62 -6.95 -20.46 9.81
N ARG A 63 -7.78 -21.51 9.70
CA ARG A 63 -9.21 -21.45 10.08
C ARG A 63 -9.37 -21.18 11.58
N LYS A 64 -8.56 -21.81 12.43
CA LYS A 64 -8.58 -21.59 13.88
C LYS A 64 -8.19 -20.13 14.20
N PHE A 65 -7.11 -19.65 13.62
CA PHE A 65 -6.67 -18.26 13.81
C PHE A 65 -7.70 -17.25 13.27
N ARG A 66 -8.26 -17.48 12.08
CA ARG A 66 -9.34 -16.65 11.53
C ARG A 66 -10.53 -16.55 12.48
N LYS A 67 -10.91 -17.67 13.15
CA LYS A 67 -11.99 -17.64 14.13
C LYS A 67 -11.65 -16.74 15.31
N SER A 68 -10.42 -16.82 15.84
CA SER A 68 -9.99 -15.95 16.96
C SER A 68 -9.99 -14.46 16.55
N LEU A 69 -9.64 -14.11 15.30
CA LEU A 69 -9.72 -12.75 14.79
C LEU A 69 -11.18 -12.21 14.79
N VAL A 70 -12.16 -13.05 14.41
CA VAL A 70 -13.58 -12.67 14.39
C VAL A 70 -14.12 -12.43 15.80
N GLU A 71 -13.68 -13.24 16.77
CA GLU A 71 -14.11 -13.17 18.18
C GLU A 71 -13.39 -12.05 18.96
N SER A 72 -12.33 -11.48 18.39
CA SER A 72 -11.49 -10.48 19.04
C SER A 72 -12.15 -9.10 19.14
N ARG A 73 -11.77 -8.37 20.20
CA ARG A 73 -12.12 -6.96 20.39
C ARG A 73 -11.02 -6.00 19.99
N ASP A 74 -9.85 -6.51 19.56
CA ASP A 74 -8.72 -5.70 19.10
C ASP A 74 -9.08 -4.95 17.80
N GLU A 75 -8.69 -3.69 17.70
CA GLU A 75 -9.04 -2.83 16.56
C GLU A 75 -8.30 -3.24 15.27
N ASN A 76 -7.09 -3.78 15.36
CA ASN A 76 -6.37 -4.29 14.18
C ASN A 76 -7.07 -5.54 13.62
N HIS A 77 -7.56 -6.42 14.51
CA HIS A 77 -8.33 -7.59 14.12
C HIS A 77 -9.67 -7.21 13.48
N LYS A 78 -10.42 -6.29 14.08
CA LYS A 78 -11.66 -5.77 13.50
C LYS A 78 -11.43 -5.15 12.12
N ARG A 79 -10.34 -4.37 11.98
CA ARG A 79 -10.00 -3.77 10.70
C ARG A 79 -9.68 -4.83 9.65
N LEU A 80 -8.95 -5.88 10.02
CA LEU A 80 -8.64 -7.00 9.14
C LEU A 80 -9.92 -7.74 8.69
N THR A 81 -10.86 -7.99 9.60
CA THR A 81 -12.12 -8.67 9.29
C THR A 81 -13.05 -7.91 8.34
N THR A 82 -12.83 -6.60 8.13
CA THR A 82 -13.55 -5.80 7.14
C THR A 82 -12.94 -5.86 5.73
N SER A 83 -11.77 -6.47 5.56
CA SER A 83 -11.14 -6.63 4.26
C SER A 83 -11.84 -7.69 3.42
N ASN A 84 -11.97 -7.44 2.13
CA ASN A 84 -12.47 -8.46 1.19
C ASN A 84 -11.60 -9.72 1.17
N ASP A 85 -10.30 -9.57 1.40
CA ASP A 85 -9.33 -10.67 1.44
C ASP A 85 -9.51 -11.58 2.66
N PHE A 86 -10.26 -11.15 3.67
CA PHE A 86 -10.53 -11.94 4.86
C PHE A 86 -11.47 -13.13 4.60
N PHE A 87 -12.36 -13.03 3.61
CA PHE A 87 -13.45 -14.00 3.42
C PHE A 87 -13.00 -15.30 2.75
N SER A 88 -11.99 -15.27 1.90
CA SER A 88 -11.40 -16.47 1.29
C SER A 88 -10.17 -16.93 2.07
N LEU A 89 -9.97 -18.26 2.18
CA LEU A 89 -8.81 -18.80 2.90
C LEU A 89 -7.49 -18.54 2.16
N SER A 90 -7.53 -18.56 0.81
CA SER A 90 -6.36 -18.28 -0.03
C SER A 90 -5.95 -16.81 0.06
N THR A 91 -6.91 -15.88 -0.09
CA THR A 91 -6.62 -14.45 -0.01
C THR A 91 -6.22 -14.02 1.41
N LEU A 92 -6.82 -14.62 2.45
CA LEU A 92 -6.38 -14.39 3.83
C LEU A 92 -4.95 -14.90 4.06
N ARG A 93 -4.62 -16.10 3.53
CA ARG A 93 -3.24 -16.62 3.60
C ARG A 93 -2.26 -15.64 2.96
N ASP A 94 -2.55 -15.16 1.77
CA ASP A 94 -1.70 -14.19 1.07
C ASP A 94 -1.59 -12.88 1.86
N LEU A 95 -2.69 -12.43 2.48
CA LEU A 95 -2.73 -11.18 3.23
C LEU A 95 -1.86 -11.21 4.50
N ILE A 96 -1.90 -12.30 5.29
CA ILE A 96 -1.28 -12.34 6.63
C ILE A 96 -0.11 -13.30 6.77
N PHE A 97 0.14 -14.20 5.79
CA PHE A 97 1.27 -15.13 5.81
C PHE A 97 2.26 -14.91 4.65
N HIS A 98 2.08 -13.87 3.83
CA HIS A 98 3.01 -13.58 2.74
C HIS A 98 4.40 -13.29 3.29
N VAL A 99 5.42 -13.95 2.71
CA VAL A 99 6.79 -13.94 3.23
C VAL A 99 7.46 -12.58 2.99
N GLN A 100 7.16 -11.92 1.85
CA GLN A 100 7.85 -10.71 1.44
C GLN A 100 6.87 -9.62 0.99
N GLU A 101 6.94 -8.50 1.68
CA GLU A 101 6.14 -7.32 1.38
C GLU A 101 6.92 -6.07 1.79
N HIS A 102 7.25 -5.25 0.80
CA HIS A 102 7.75 -3.90 1.03
C HIS A 102 6.60 -2.92 1.16
N ARG A 103 6.66 -2.05 2.14
CA ARG A 103 5.69 -0.98 2.33
C ARG A 103 6.40 0.36 2.16
N PHE A 104 5.68 1.30 1.59
CA PHE A 104 6.21 2.61 1.25
C PHE A 104 5.52 3.70 2.07
N THR A 105 6.25 4.77 2.31
CA THR A 105 5.70 6.04 2.80
C THR A 105 5.71 7.06 1.65
N LEU A 106 4.93 8.13 1.76
CA LEU A 106 4.95 9.18 0.73
C LEU A 106 6.31 9.86 0.60
N PRO A 107 7.09 10.09 1.69
CA PRO A 107 8.47 10.53 1.58
C PRO A 107 9.37 9.55 0.81
N THR A 108 9.25 8.24 1.05
CA THR A 108 10.04 7.25 0.31
C THR A 108 9.65 7.20 -1.17
N ILE A 109 8.37 7.31 -1.49
CA ILE A 109 7.90 7.43 -2.88
C ILE A 109 8.48 8.68 -3.55
N LYS A 110 8.47 9.83 -2.86
CA LYS A 110 9.06 11.07 -3.37
C LYS A 110 10.53 10.89 -3.73
N ASN A 111 11.31 10.33 -2.80
CA ASN A 111 12.74 10.08 -3.03
C ASN A 111 12.97 9.12 -4.19
N SER A 112 12.14 8.06 -4.30
CA SER A 112 12.21 7.11 -5.41
C SER A 112 11.91 7.78 -6.77
N LEU A 113 10.91 8.65 -6.82
CA LEU A 113 10.59 9.41 -8.04
C LEU A 113 11.73 10.35 -8.44
N ASP A 114 12.31 11.07 -7.48
CA ASP A 114 13.44 11.97 -7.71
C ASP A 114 14.65 11.17 -8.24
N GLU A 115 14.99 10.03 -7.61
CA GLU A 115 16.11 9.16 -8.04
C GLU A 115 15.92 8.61 -9.46
N LEU A 116 14.67 8.28 -9.82
CA LEU A 116 14.33 7.67 -11.10
C LEU A 116 14.07 8.70 -12.22
N GLY A 117 14.15 9.99 -11.96
CA GLY A 117 13.84 11.05 -12.93
C GLY A 117 12.37 11.06 -13.33
N LEU A 118 11.47 10.80 -12.38
CA LEU A 118 10.04 10.76 -12.59
C LEU A 118 9.34 11.95 -11.92
N LYS A 119 8.39 12.54 -12.61
CA LYS A 119 7.50 13.56 -12.07
C LYS A 119 6.21 12.92 -11.56
N PHE A 120 5.81 13.23 -10.33
CA PHE A 120 4.50 12.84 -9.79
C PHE A 120 3.37 13.57 -10.54
N CYS A 121 2.35 12.82 -10.95
CA CYS A 121 1.21 13.33 -11.73
C CYS A 121 -0.13 13.23 -11.00
N GLY A 122 -0.16 12.67 -9.79
CA GLY A 122 -1.36 12.59 -8.95
C GLY A 122 -1.79 11.17 -8.62
N PHE A 123 -2.62 11.06 -7.58
CA PHE A 123 -3.24 9.80 -7.16
C PHE A 123 -4.51 9.51 -7.97
N GLU A 124 -4.77 8.21 -8.22
CA GLU A 124 -5.98 7.76 -8.91
C GLU A 124 -7.19 7.60 -7.98
N ASN A 125 -6.97 7.38 -6.67
CA ASN A 125 -8.04 7.16 -5.69
C ASN A 125 -8.94 8.40 -5.58
N ARG A 126 -10.14 8.30 -6.16
CA ARG A 126 -11.12 9.40 -6.22
C ARG A 126 -11.60 9.86 -4.84
N VAL A 127 -11.77 8.92 -3.89
CA VAL A 127 -12.23 9.26 -2.54
C VAL A 127 -11.13 10.03 -1.80
N ALA A 128 -9.89 9.52 -1.82
CA ALA A 128 -8.75 10.21 -1.21
C ALA A 128 -8.55 11.60 -1.82
N THR A 129 -8.63 11.72 -3.16
CA THR A 129 -8.44 12.99 -3.85
C THR A 129 -9.56 13.99 -3.60
N SER A 130 -10.82 13.53 -3.46
CA SER A 130 -11.93 14.39 -3.07
C SER A 130 -11.75 14.92 -1.66
N ASN A 131 -11.48 14.03 -0.71
CA ASN A 131 -11.29 14.42 0.70
C ASN A 131 -10.07 15.33 0.89
N PHE A 132 -8.99 15.10 0.13
CA PHE A 132 -7.80 15.97 0.17
C PHE A 132 -8.15 17.41 -0.24
N ARG A 133 -9.00 17.60 -1.25
CA ARG A 133 -9.42 18.92 -1.74
C ARG A 133 -10.22 19.74 -0.72
N GLU A 134 -10.84 19.09 0.25
CA GLU A 134 -11.55 19.79 1.34
C GLU A 134 -10.58 20.53 2.27
N PHE A 135 -9.33 20.05 2.37
CA PHE A 135 -8.27 20.64 3.19
C PHE A 135 -7.31 21.52 2.40
N TYR A 136 -7.08 21.20 1.13
CA TYR A 136 -6.08 21.82 0.26
C TYR A 136 -6.72 22.18 -1.08
N SER A 137 -7.17 23.43 -1.19
CA SER A 137 -7.94 23.91 -2.37
C SER A 137 -7.07 24.38 -3.54
N ASN A 138 -5.77 24.67 -3.29
CA ASN A 138 -4.88 25.13 -4.35
C ASN A 138 -4.52 23.96 -5.27
N LYS A 139 -4.58 24.18 -6.58
CA LYS A 139 -4.28 23.17 -7.59
C LYS A 139 -2.83 22.66 -7.51
N ALA A 140 -1.88 23.49 -7.08
CA ALA A 140 -0.47 23.10 -6.93
C ALA A 140 -0.27 22.07 -5.79
N ASP A 141 -1.05 22.18 -4.71
CA ASP A 141 -0.97 21.32 -3.52
C ASP A 141 -1.23 19.85 -3.87
N PHE A 142 -1.98 19.61 -4.93
CA PHE A 142 -2.31 18.27 -5.43
C PHE A 142 -1.10 17.44 -5.86
N TYR A 143 -0.01 18.12 -6.18
CA TYR A 143 1.24 17.52 -6.63
C TYR A 143 2.31 17.52 -5.53
N ASP A 144 2.01 18.03 -4.34
CA ASP A 144 2.93 18.05 -3.20
C ASP A 144 2.73 16.81 -2.30
N LEU A 145 3.62 15.84 -2.43
CA LEU A 145 3.61 14.62 -1.62
C LEU A 145 3.82 14.87 -0.12
N LYS A 146 4.36 16.03 0.30
CA LYS A 146 4.46 16.38 1.73
C LYS A 146 3.09 16.73 2.31
N LEU A 147 2.25 17.44 1.56
CA LEU A 147 0.88 17.74 1.97
C LEU A 147 0.03 16.47 2.01
N TRP A 148 0.22 15.57 1.05
CA TRP A 148 -0.41 14.26 1.06
C TRP A 148 0.01 13.42 2.27
N GLN A 149 1.28 13.49 2.71
CA GLN A 149 1.75 12.83 3.93
C GLN A 149 1.00 13.36 5.16
N GLN A 150 0.90 14.68 5.32
CA GLN A 150 0.15 15.30 6.43
C GLN A 150 -1.34 14.92 6.42
N PHE A 151 -1.92 14.81 5.22
CA PHE A 151 -3.30 14.36 5.05
C PHE A 151 -3.47 12.89 5.47
N GLU A 152 -2.58 12.00 5.01
CA GLU A 152 -2.63 10.57 5.34
C GLU A 152 -2.44 10.31 6.84
N GLU A 153 -1.55 11.03 7.51
CA GLU A 153 -1.33 10.93 8.96
C GLU A 153 -2.61 11.22 9.76
N ARG A 154 -3.45 12.13 9.27
CA ARG A 154 -4.76 12.45 9.87
C ARG A 154 -5.87 11.49 9.40
N ASN A 155 -5.67 10.83 8.28
CA ASN A 155 -6.64 9.99 7.59
C ASN A 155 -6.02 8.65 7.18
N THR A 156 -5.59 7.85 8.14
CA THR A 156 -4.81 6.61 7.93
C THR A 156 -5.47 5.56 7.01
N ARG A 157 -6.74 5.77 6.66
CA ARG A 157 -7.52 4.91 5.75
C ARG A 157 -7.70 5.49 4.35
N ALA A 158 -7.16 6.68 4.08
CA ALA A 158 -7.40 7.41 2.84
C ALA A 158 -7.08 6.59 1.57
N PHE A 159 -6.00 5.81 1.60
CA PHE A 159 -5.56 5.02 0.44
C PHE A 159 -6.00 3.55 0.47
N GLY A 160 -6.75 3.11 1.48
CA GLY A 160 -7.28 1.75 1.55
C GLY A 160 -6.25 0.62 1.63
N GLY A 161 -4.96 0.95 1.79
CA GLY A 161 -3.83 0.00 1.86
C GLY A 161 -2.83 0.13 0.71
N MET A 162 -3.21 0.76 -0.41
CA MET A 162 -2.34 0.88 -1.59
C MET A 162 -2.38 2.30 -2.17
N TYR A 163 -1.20 2.90 -2.33
CA TYR A 163 -1.05 4.08 -3.17
C TYR A 163 -1.16 3.67 -4.63
N GLN A 164 -2.07 4.27 -5.38
CA GLN A 164 -2.16 4.16 -6.84
C GLN A 164 -1.99 5.56 -7.41
N PHE A 165 -0.92 5.76 -8.16
CA PHE A 165 -0.56 7.08 -8.68
C PHE A 165 0.04 7.02 -10.08
N TRP A 166 -0.06 8.13 -10.76
CA TRP A 166 0.57 8.34 -12.05
C TRP A 166 1.87 9.11 -11.89
N CYS A 167 2.86 8.73 -12.69
CA CYS A 167 4.11 9.48 -12.84
C CYS A 167 4.53 9.55 -14.31
N GLN A 168 5.36 10.53 -14.64
CA GLN A 168 5.84 10.82 -16.00
C GLN A 168 7.36 10.83 -16.01
N LYS A 169 7.97 10.16 -17.00
CA LYS A 169 9.41 10.24 -17.23
C LYS A 169 9.77 11.60 -17.77
N LEU A 170 10.73 12.27 -17.12
CA LEU A 170 11.30 13.57 -17.53
C LEU A 170 12.21 13.43 -18.74
#